data_10dc4fe3c41c13d856b2d80e09805471
#
_entry.id   10dc4fe3c41c13d856b2d80e09805471
#
_cell.length_a   1.000
_cell.length_b   1.000
_cell.length_c   1.000
_cell.angle_alpha   90.00
_cell.angle_beta   90.00
_cell.angle_gamma   90.00
#
_symmetry.space_group_name_H-M   'P 1'
#
loop_
_entity.id
_entity.type
_entity.pdbx_description
1 polymer ?
#
loop_
_entity_poly.entity_id
_entity_poly.type
_entity_poly.pdbx_seq_one_letter_code
_entity_poly.pdbx_strand_id
1 'polypeptide(L)'
;DGNANDVYSLTRSYDDKQILADTVYSQTDWYGALYYDIRPFYTDNRKCWVLLGINYSNPLLTRKVIEVLSFTRENKIIFGRRWFDSGKSLNFRHVLEYSAGAIISLRFRSDNSIVFDHLVPLPPSGNDDRLYSGPDYSYDAYIFKNGIWSLTINVDARNKQK
;
A
#
# COMPACT_ATOMS: atom_id res chain seq x y z
N ASP A 1 27.30 7.46 -11.17
CA ASP A 1 28.13 8.55 -10.59
C ASP A 1 27.20 9.62 -10.06
N GLY A 2 26.59 9.36 -8.93
CA GLY A 2 25.57 10.24 -8.41
C GLY A 2 25.95 10.81 -7.06
N ASN A 3 26.54 11.98 -7.05
CA ASN A 3 26.70 12.82 -5.86
C ASN A 3 25.71 14.00 -5.84
N ALA A 4 24.62 13.93 -6.56
CA ALA A 4 23.52 14.88 -6.41
C ALA A 4 22.42 14.24 -5.58
N ASN A 5 22.22 14.74 -4.37
CA ASN A 5 21.01 14.43 -3.59
C ASN A 5 19.85 15.23 -4.19
N ASP A 6 19.09 14.60 -5.06
CA ASP A 6 17.87 15.21 -5.59
C ASP A 6 16.80 15.26 -4.51
N VAL A 7 16.23 16.43 -4.28
CA VAL A 7 15.11 16.65 -3.38
C VAL A 7 13.83 16.81 -4.19
N TYR A 8 12.85 16.00 -3.92
CA TYR A 8 11.55 16.04 -4.59
C TYR A 8 10.48 16.56 -3.63
N SER A 9 9.83 17.65 -4.02
CA SER A 9 8.66 18.16 -3.29
C SER A 9 7.41 17.42 -3.76
N LEU A 10 6.68 16.83 -2.81
CA LEU A 10 5.40 16.20 -3.07
C LEU A 10 4.29 17.17 -2.70
N THR A 11 3.40 17.46 -3.65
CA THR A 11 2.24 18.32 -3.41
C THR A 11 1.02 17.45 -3.16
N ARG A 12 0.39 17.67 -2.01
CA ARG A 12 -0.82 16.98 -1.61
C ARG A 12 -2.05 17.81 -1.95
N SER A 13 -3.09 17.18 -2.50
CA SER A 13 -4.45 17.71 -2.45
C SER A 13 -4.99 17.56 -1.02
N TYR A 14 -5.49 18.65 -0.42
CA TYR A 14 -6.06 18.62 0.95
C TYR A 14 -7.47 18.04 1.00
N ASP A 15 -8.09 17.77 -0.14
CA ASP A 15 -9.37 17.09 -0.19
C ASP A 15 -9.22 15.64 0.27
N ASP A 16 -10.10 15.19 1.17
CA ASP A 16 -10.17 13.78 1.58
C ASP A 16 -10.74 12.94 0.43
N LYS A 17 -9.94 12.77 -0.62
CA LYS A 17 -10.28 11.92 -1.75
C LYS A 17 -9.93 10.47 -1.46
N GLN A 18 -10.76 9.58 -1.95
CA GLN A 18 -10.46 8.16 -1.96
C GLN A 18 -9.13 7.91 -2.71
N ILE A 19 -8.26 7.12 -2.12
CA ILE A 19 -7.04 6.66 -2.80
C ILE A 19 -7.44 5.57 -3.79
N LEU A 20 -7.27 5.84 -5.09
CA LEU A 20 -7.69 4.93 -6.15
C LEU A 20 -6.64 3.84 -6.41
N ALA A 21 -7.07 2.59 -6.43
CA ALA A 21 -6.18 1.45 -6.67
C ALA A 21 -5.78 1.30 -8.15
N ASP A 22 -6.51 1.90 -9.06
CA ASP A 22 -6.37 1.81 -10.52
C ASP A 22 -5.77 3.05 -11.20
N THR A 23 -5.22 3.99 -10.40
CA THR A 23 -4.71 5.27 -10.87
C THR A 23 -3.21 5.41 -10.58
N VAL A 24 -2.48 6.06 -11.49
CA VAL A 24 -1.10 6.50 -11.28
C VAL A 24 -1.13 7.92 -10.72
N TYR A 25 -0.31 8.19 -9.70
CA TYR A 25 -0.11 9.53 -9.14
C TYR A 25 1.30 10.03 -9.43
N SER A 26 1.42 11.34 -9.54
CA SER A 26 2.70 12.05 -9.70
C SER A 26 3.07 12.81 -8.42
N GLN A 27 4.21 13.48 -8.44
CA GLN A 27 4.61 14.36 -7.34
C GLN A 27 3.69 15.58 -7.14
N THR A 28 2.88 15.94 -8.15
CA THR A 28 2.02 17.15 -8.11
C THR A 28 0.57 16.85 -7.73
N ASP A 29 0.17 15.59 -7.72
CA ASP A 29 -1.18 15.13 -7.39
C ASP A 29 -1.20 14.00 -6.36
N TRP A 30 -0.14 13.90 -5.56
CA TRP A 30 0.02 12.87 -4.56
C TRP A 30 -1.06 12.93 -3.47
N TYR A 31 -1.61 11.77 -3.11
CA TYR A 31 -2.72 11.65 -2.15
C TYR A 31 -2.32 11.86 -0.68
N GLY A 32 -1.03 11.92 -0.37
CA GLY A 32 -0.52 12.07 0.98
C GLY A 32 -0.49 10.77 1.78
N ALA A 33 0.69 10.36 2.21
CA ALA A 33 0.88 9.24 3.13
C ALA A 33 2.18 9.43 3.92
N LEU A 34 2.23 8.89 5.13
CA LEU A 34 3.47 8.71 5.85
C LEU A 34 4.00 7.31 5.53
N TYR A 35 5.07 7.24 4.77
CA TYR A 35 5.73 5.97 4.48
C TYR A 35 6.68 5.60 5.62
N TYR A 36 6.50 4.41 6.18
CA TYR A 36 7.24 3.93 7.34
C TYR A 36 8.14 2.73 7.04
N ASP A 37 8.00 2.11 5.86
CA ASP A 37 8.89 1.05 5.39
C ASP A 37 9.05 1.16 3.87
N ILE A 38 10.26 0.86 3.37
CA ILE A 38 10.62 0.96 1.95
C ILE A 38 11.59 -0.16 1.57
N ARG A 39 11.33 -0.85 0.46
CA ARG A 39 12.23 -1.85 -0.09
C ARG A 39 12.46 -1.69 -1.58
N PRO A 40 13.72 -1.81 -2.04
CA PRO A 40 14.03 -1.75 -3.47
C PRO A 40 13.65 -3.06 -4.15
N PHE A 41 13.15 -2.93 -5.39
CA PHE A 41 12.88 -4.03 -6.31
C PHE A 41 13.49 -3.72 -7.68
N TYR A 42 13.90 -4.75 -8.37
CA TYR A 42 14.44 -4.66 -9.72
C TYR A 42 13.56 -5.46 -10.66
N THR A 43 13.09 -4.82 -11.73
CA THR A 43 12.30 -5.44 -12.78
C THR A 43 12.57 -4.74 -14.09
N ASP A 44 12.66 -5.49 -15.18
CA ASP A 44 12.94 -4.96 -16.52
C ASP A 44 14.13 -4.00 -16.57
N ASN A 45 15.22 -4.32 -15.85
CA ASN A 45 16.41 -3.49 -15.67
C ASN A 45 16.14 -2.10 -15.03
N ARG A 46 15.01 -1.93 -14.37
CA ARG A 46 14.68 -0.69 -13.64
C ARG A 46 14.55 -0.95 -12.14
N LYS A 47 15.05 0.00 -11.38
CA LYS A 47 14.87 0.02 -9.94
C LYS A 47 13.56 0.71 -9.61
N CYS A 48 12.76 0.06 -8.77
CA CYS A 48 11.55 0.60 -8.16
C CYS A 48 11.60 0.37 -6.66
N TRP A 49 10.70 0.99 -5.91
CA TRP A 49 10.59 0.77 -4.48
C TRP A 49 9.15 0.43 -4.13
N VAL A 50 8.97 -0.57 -3.29
CA VAL A 50 7.69 -0.84 -2.65
C VAL A 50 7.69 -0.14 -1.31
N LEU A 51 6.67 0.66 -1.06
CA LEU A 51 6.48 1.50 0.11
C LEU A 51 5.30 0.97 0.92
N LEU A 52 5.45 0.95 2.23
CA LEU A 52 4.32 0.75 3.15
C LEU A 52 4.02 2.08 3.83
N GLY A 53 2.77 2.53 3.73
CA GLY A 53 2.38 3.84 4.21
C GLY A 53 1.06 3.85 4.95
N ILE A 54 0.81 4.98 5.60
CA ILE A 54 -0.42 5.27 6.32
C ILE A 54 -0.92 6.69 5.99
N ASN A 55 -2.23 6.83 5.81
CA ASN A 55 -2.89 8.09 5.56
C ASN A 55 -3.98 8.31 6.61
N TYR A 56 -3.90 9.46 7.29
CA TYR A 56 -4.82 9.92 8.35
C TYR A 56 -5.62 11.15 7.91
N SER A 57 -5.89 11.32 6.62
CA SER A 57 -6.58 12.52 6.13
C SER A 57 -8.05 12.59 6.52
N ASN A 58 -8.65 11.47 6.90
CA ASN A 58 -10.03 11.40 7.34
C ASN A 58 -10.10 11.10 8.86
N PRO A 59 -10.89 11.84 9.64
CA PRO A 59 -10.99 11.61 11.09
C PRO A 59 -11.71 10.32 11.47
N LEU A 60 -12.52 9.74 10.56
CA LEU A 60 -13.29 8.52 10.80
C LEU A 60 -12.67 7.28 10.17
N LEU A 61 -11.77 7.47 9.18
CA LEU A 61 -11.14 6.40 8.43
C LEU A 61 -9.62 6.53 8.44
N THR A 62 -8.96 5.42 8.62
CA THR A 62 -7.52 5.30 8.38
C THR A 62 -7.29 4.42 7.15
N ARG A 63 -6.27 4.77 6.36
CA ARG A 63 -5.87 3.98 5.19
C ARG A 63 -4.42 3.55 5.34
N LYS A 64 -4.14 2.26 5.19
CA LYS A 64 -2.79 1.78 4.94
C LYS A 64 -2.65 1.43 3.46
N VAL A 65 -1.47 1.71 2.92
CA VAL A 65 -1.22 1.53 1.48
C VAL A 65 0.05 0.73 1.26
N ILE A 66 -0.01 -0.16 0.27
CA ILE A 66 1.14 -0.77 -0.37
C ILE A 66 1.28 -0.07 -1.72
N GLU A 67 2.37 0.66 -1.91
CA GLU A 67 2.58 1.54 -3.05
C GLU A 67 3.86 1.18 -3.78
N VAL A 68 3.94 1.53 -5.06
CA VAL A 68 5.18 1.43 -5.84
C VAL A 68 5.64 2.82 -6.26
N LEU A 69 6.85 3.18 -5.84
CA LEU A 69 7.56 4.36 -6.28
C LEU A 69 8.49 4.00 -7.45
N SER A 70 8.47 4.78 -8.49
CA SER A 70 9.39 4.69 -9.60
C SER A 70 9.73 6.08 -10.17
N PHE A 71 10.71 6.13 -11.08
CA PHE A 71 11.09 7.36 -11.77
C PHE A 71 10.88 7.23 -13.27
N THR A 72 10.44 8.31 -13.91
CA THR A 72 10.41 8.42 -15.36
C THR A 72 11.83 8.55 -15.93
N ARG A 73 11.96 8.51 -17.26
CA ARG A 73 13.23 8.80 -17.94
C ARG A 73 13.75 10.23 -17.68
N GLU A 74 12.84 11.16 -17.35
CA GLU A 74 13.12 12.56 -17.03
C GLU A 74 13.33 12.78 -15.54
N ASN A 75 13.54 11.70 -14.78
CA ASN A 75 13.75 11.72 -13.33
C ASN A 75 12.59 12.33 -12.50
N LYS A 76 11.35 12.18 -12.97
CA LYS A 76 10.14 12.57 -12.24
C LYS A 76 9.59 11.39 -11.44
N ILE A 77 9.09 11.65 -10.23
CA ILE A 77 8.46 10.64 -9.38
C ILE A 77 7.11 10.24 -9.93
N ILE A 78 6.87 8.93 -9.94
CA ILE A 78 5.59 8.29 -10.21
C ILE A 78 5.27 7.31 -9.09
N PHE A 79 4.03 7.35 -8.60
CA PHE A 79 3.45 6.39 -7.68
C PHE A 79 2.42 5.53 -8.42
N GLY A 80 2.59 4.23 -8.31
CA GLY A 80 1.73 3.22 -8.91
C GLY A 80 2.41 2.44 -10.02
N ARG A 81 2.29 1.11 -9.91
CA ARG A 81 2.67 0.16 -10.93
C ARG A 81 1.69 -1.01 -10.90
N ARG A 82 1.24 -1.48 -12.06
CA ARG A 82 0.32 -2.63 -12.18
C ARG A 82 1.00 -3.92 -11.75
N TRP A 83 1.16 -4.09 -10.45
CA TRP A 83 1.88 -5.20 -9.84
C TRP A 83 1.06 -6.00 -8.83
N PHE A 84 -0.08 -5.48 -8.38
CA PHE A 84 -0.87 -6.11 -7.31
C PHE A 84 -2.07 -6.83 -7.88
N ASP A 85 -1.92 -8.16 -8.02
CA ASP A 85 -3.00 -9.04 -8.46
C ASP A 85 -3.83 -9.46 -7.26
N SER A 86 -5.07 -8.97 -7.21
CA SER A 86 -6.06 -9.33 -6.18
C SER A 86 -6.84 -10.61 -6.50
N GLY A 87 -6.53 -11.30 -7.58
CA GLY A 87 -7.31 -12.40 -8.13
C GLY A 87 -8.56 -11.97 -8.91
N LYS A 88 -8.94 -10.68 -8.82
CA LYS A 88 -10.04 -10.07 -9.59
C LYS A 88 -9.56 -9.00 -10.55
N SER A 89 -8.50 -8.31 -10.19
CA SER A 89 -7.94 -7.20 -10.95
C SER A 89 -6.45 -7.04 -10.67
N LEU A 90 -5.74 -6.49 -11.63
CA LEU A 90 -4.34 -6.09 -11.49
C LEU A 90 -4.29 -4.59 -11.21
N ASN A 91 -3.95 -4.23 -9.97
CA ASN A 91 -4.00 -2.87 -9.46
C ASN A 91 -2.62 -2.21 -9.41
N PHE A 92 -2.59 -0.87 -9.36
CA PHE A 92 -1.36 -0.08 -9.23
C PHE A 92 -0.85 -0.04 -7.79
N ARG A 93 -1.75 -0.18 -6.81
CA ARG A 93 -1.49 -0.24 -5.36
C ARG A 93 -2.55 -1.06 -4.66
N HIS A 94 -2.29 -1.37 -3.39
CA HIS A 94 -3.30 -1.93 -2.50
C HIS A 94 -3.63 -0.95 -1.38
N VAL A 95 -4.91 -0.74 -1.13
CA VAL A 95 -5.41 0.17 -0.10
C VAL A 95 -6.26 -0.60 0.90
N LEU A 96 -5.85 -0.54 2.16
CA LEU A 96 -6.60 -1.06 3.31
C LEU A 96 -7.30 0.11 3.98
N GLU A 97 -8.61 0.22 3.84
CA GLU A 97 -9.41 1.27 4.44
C GLU A 97 -10.22 0.70 5.60
N TYR A 98 -10.10 1.31 6.78
CA TYR A 98 -10.67 0.78 8.02
C TYR A 98 -11.02 1.89 8.99
N SER A 99 -11.84 1.56 10.02
CA SER A 99 -12.24 2.48 11.07
C SER A 99 -11.01 3.13 11.75
N ALA A 100 -11.04 4.43 11.96
CA ALA A 100 -9.98 5.14 12.69
C ALA A 100 -9.80 4.64 14.14
N GLY A 101 -10.81 3.99 14.72
CA GLY A 101 -10.74 3.34 16.04
C GLY A 101 -10.08 1.95 16.04
N ALA A 102 -9.84 1.37 14.86
CA ALA A 102 -9.17 0.07 14.74
C ALA A 102 -7.66 0.23 14.56
N ILE A 103 -6.92 -0.80 14.93
CA ILE A 103 -5.47 -0.89 14.72
C ILE A 103 -5.21 -2.14 13.87
N ILE A 104 -4.49 -1.97 12.77
CA ILE A 104 -4.11 -3.08 11.90
C ILE A 104 -2.61 -3.11 11.64
N SER A 105 -2.08 -4.29 11.41
CA SER A 105 -0.71 -4.53 10.98
C SER A 105 -0.61 -4.50 9.45
N LEU A 106 0.47 -3.92 8.94
CA LEU A 106 0.92 -4.07 7.55
C LEU A 106 2.43 -4.00 7.59
N ARG A 107 3.12 -5.06 7.16
CA ARG A 107 4.58 -5.14 7.24
C ARG A 107 5.18 -6.05 6.18
N PHE A 108 6.42 -5.83 5.82
CA PHE A 108 7.20 -6.84 5.12
C PHE A 108 7.50 -8.01 6.07
N ARG A 109 7.23 -9.23 5.63
CA ARG A 109 7.64 -10.47 6.30
C ARG A 109 8.98 -10.95 5.78
N SER A 110 9.25 -10.70 4.50
CA SER A 110 10.51 -10.96 3.79
C SER A 110 10.60 -10.02 2.60
N ASP A 111 11.67 -10.11 1.81
CA ASP A 111 11.84 -9.27 0.62
C ASP A 111 10.79 -9.50 -0.46
N ASN A 112 10.15 -10.66 -0.44
CA ASN A 112 9.11 -11.04 -1.40
C ASN A 112 7.74 -11.32 -0.77
N SER A 113 7.52 -10.90 0.49
CA SER A 113 6.27 -11.15 1.19
C SER A 113 5.87 -9.96 2.05
N ILE A 114 4.66 -9.45 1.83
CA ILE A 114 4.01 -8.41 2.62
C ILE A 114 2.79 -9.02 3.27
N VAL A 115 2.68 -8.92 4.60
CA VAL A 115 1.59 -9.48 5.40
C VAL A 115 0.81 -8.35 6.05
N PHE A 116 -0.51 -8.49 6.10
CA PHE A 116 -1.42 -7.52 6.70
C PHE A 116 -2.65 -8.21 7.29
N ASP A 117 -3.32 -7.53 8.22
CA ASP A 117 -4.57 -8.02 8.79
C ASP A 117 -5.67 -8.08 7.74
N HIS A 118 -6.42 -9.17 7.73
CA HIS A 118 -7.66 -9.27 6.96
C HIS A 118 -8.73 -8.35 7.54
N LEU A 119 -9.41 -7.60 6.68
CA LEU A 119 -10.45 -6.66 7.10
C LEU A 119 -11.84 -7.23 6.84
N VAL A 120 -12.68 -7.13 7.84
CA VAL A 120 -14.10 -7.49 7.78
C VAL A 120 -14.96 -6.33 8.29
N PRO A 121 -16.22 -6.23 7.83
CA PRO A 121 -17.18 -5.32 8.44
C PRO A 121 -17.40 -5.69 9.92
N LEU A 122 -17.34 -4.68 10.80
CA LEU A 122 -17.61 -4.83 12.24
C LEU A 122 -19.04 -4.39 12.55
N PRO A 123 -19.78 -5.08 13.46
CA PRO A 123 -21.08 -4.63 13.92
C PRO A 123 -20.97 -3.38 14.83
N PRO A 124 -21.95 -2.44 14.78
CA PRO A 124 -23.04 -2.37 13.82
C PRO A 124 -22.56 -1.82 12.48
N SER A 125 -22.75 -2.56 11.40
CA SER A 125 -22.51 -2.08 10.05
C SER A 125 -23.56 -1.02 9.71
N GLY A 126 -23.10 0.20 9.45
CA GLY A 126 -23.94 1.28 8.93
C GLY A 126 -24.04 1.24 7.41
N ASN A 127 -24.48 2.36 6.81
CA ASN A 127 -24.57 2.50 5.35
C ASN A 127 -23.19 2.56 4.66
N ASP A 128 -22.11 2.74 5.41
CA ASP A 128 -20.74 2.73 4.92
C ASP A 128 -19.91 1.72 5.71
N ASP A 129 -19.73 0.53 5.15
CA ASP A 129 -19.02 -0.58 5.78
C ASP A 129 -17.54 -0.24 6.11
N ARG A 130 -16.95 0.73 5.39
CA ARG A 130 -15.56 1.17 5.62
C ARG A 130 -15.38 1.83 6.99
N LEU A 131 -16.38 2.58 7.46
CA LEU A 131 -16.37 3.21 8.77
C LEU A 131 -16.36 2.19 9.93
N TYR A 132 -16.81 0.98 9.65
CA TYR A 132 -16.94 -0.09 10.62
C TYR A 132 -16.12 -1.33 10.23
N SER A 133 -15.11 -1.17 9.37
CA SER A 133 -14.19 -2.26 9.05
C SER A 133 -13.06 -2.33 10.06
N GLY A 134 -12.64 -3.54 10.37
CA GLY A 134 -11.51 -3.81 11.25
C GLY A 134 -10.98 -5.23 11.09
N PRO A 135 -9.94 -5.61 11.84
CA PRO A 135 -9.31 -6.91 11.74
C PRO A 135 -10.17 -8.01 12.38
N ASP A 136 -10.14 -9.20 11.80
CA ASP A 136 -10.78 -10.43 12.32
C ASP A 136 -9.76 -11.42 12.92
N TYR A 137 -8.51 -10.98 13.12
CA TYR A 137 -7.38 -11.78 13.60
C TYR A 137 -6.86 -12.83 12.61
N SER A 138 -7.32 -12.84 11.38
CA SER A 138 -6.69 -13.55 10.27
C SER A 138 -5.78 -12.61 9.49
N TYR A 139 -4.93 -13.17 8.62
CA TYR A 139 -3.95 -12.40 7.86
C TYR A 139 -4.02 -12.75 6.39
N ASP A 140 -3.82 -11.74 5.57
CA ASP A 140 -3.58 -11.89 4.14
C ASP A 140 -2.13 -11.53 3.81
N ALA A 141 -1.67 -11.94 2.64
CA ALA A 141 -0.35 -11.59 2.16
C ALA A 141 -0.32 -11.33 0.66
N TYR A 142 0.53 -10.40 0.27
CA TYR A 142 1.02 -10.34 -1.09
C TYR A 142 2.36 -11.07 -1.18
N ILE A 143 2.46 -11.99 -2.13
CA ILE A 143 3.68 -12.75 -2.42
C ILE A 143 4.21 -12.33 -3.80
N PHE A 144 5.45 -11.85 -3.86
CA PHE A 144 6.10 -11.48 -5.09
C PHE A 144 6.67 -12.70 -5.80
N LYS A 145 6.16 -12.97 -6.99
CA LYS A 145 6.62 -14.07 -7.85
C LYS A 145 6.44 -13.71 -9.32
N ASN A 146 7.44 -13.99 -10.13
CA ASN A 146 7.40 -13.74 -11.58
C ASN A 146 7.02 -12.30 -11.95
N GLY A 147 7.50 -11.31 -11.17
CA GLY A 147 7.27 -9.88 -11.45
C GLY A 147 5.92 -9.33 -10.97
N ILE A 148 5.11 -10.11 -10.26
CA ILE A 148 3.78 -9.75 -9.77
C ILE A 148 3.66 -10.04 -8.28
N TRP A 149 2.98 -9.18 -7.56
CA TRP A 149 2.52 -9.40 -6.19
C TRP A 149 1.14 -10.03 -6.23
N SER A 150 1.03 -11.32 -5.92
CA SER A 150 -0.25 -12.06 -5.90
C SER A 150 -0.80 -12.14 -4.51
N LEU A 151 -2.08 -11.81 -4.35
CA LEU A 151 -2.79 -11.90 -3.07
C LEU A 151 -3.03 -13.36 -2.69
N THR A 152 -2.69 -13.68 -1.45
CA THR A 152 -3.00 -14.95 -0.79
C THR A 152 -3.77 -14.63 0.49
N ILE A 153 -4.97 -15.14 0.60
CA ILE A 153 -5.82 -14.92 1.77
C ILE A 153 -5.57 -15.99 2.83
N ASN A 154 -5.82 -15.63 4.08
CA ASN A 154 -5.76 -16.52 5.24
C ASN A 154 -4.41 -17.23 5.40
N VAL A 155 -3.32 -16.47 5.43
CA VAL A 155 -1.96 -16.99 5.61
C VAL A 155 -1.63 -17.18 7.10
N ASP A 156 -0.82 -18.20 7.44
CA ASP A 156 -0.23 -18.32 8.77
C ASP A 156 0.88 -17.27 8.93
N ALA A 157 0.58 -16.19 9.63
CA ALA A 157 1.49 -15.08 9.88
C ALA A 157 2.26 -15.21 11.21
N ARG A 158 2.07 -16.30 11.95
CA ARG A 158 2.81 -16.55 13.19
C ARG A 158 4.31 -16.61 12.92
N ASN A 159 5.09 -16.05 13.82
CA ASN A 159 6.54 -16.21 13.77
C ASN A 159 6.86 -17.70 13.94
N LYS A 160 7.62 -18.27 13.00
CA LYS A 160 8.18 -19.59 13.24
C LYS A 160 9.03 -19.48 14.52
N GLN A 161 8.64 -20.21 15.56
CA GLN A 161 9.52 -20.38 16.73
C GLN A 161 10.85 -20.94 16.21
N LYS A 162 11.94 -20.27 16.58
CA LYS A 162 13.29 -20.75 16.29
C LYS A 162 13.58 -21.98 17.12
#